data_ec95ec52d758878f8db915c63aba20d8
#
_entry.id   ec95ec52d758878f8db915c63aba20d8
#
_cell.length_a   1.000
_cell.length_b   1.000
_cell.length_c   1.000
_cell.angle_alpha   90.00
_cell.angle_beta   90.00
_cell.angle_gamma   90.00
#
_symmetry.space_group_name_H-M   'P 1'
#
loop_
_entity.id
_entity.type
_entity.pdbx_description
1 polymer ?
#
loop_
_entity_poly.entity_id
_entity_poly.type
_entity_poly.pdbx_seq_one_letter_code
_entity_poly.pdbx_strand_id
1 'polypeptide(L)'
;VGSEMCIRDSYDNMLSLRDKRDCCGCGACAQRCPAKCIRMTEDAEGFRYPVADADACTGCGLCERICPGLHPSAPHDPLRLFAARNRDEAARAAGSSGGVFSLLARRTLREGGVVFGAAFAPTWGGVSHRKAEKEEELQPLLKSKYVQSDTGGCYAEAAALLREGRRVLFSGTPCQIAGLHAFLRGERPERLLTVECLCHGVPSPAVWRRYTEETAGGRRILGVDFRDKSRSGWRRYDFTVRTDGGERRVPAREDLYMRAFLAELTLRPSCYACPFKSGRSGSDITLADFWNIRDVLPAFDDDRGASLVLLNTPQGVRHFEEADAECRPLPWDD
;
A
#
# COMPACT_ATOMS: atom_id res chain seq x y z
N VAL A 1 29.31 47.53 0.93
CA VAL A 1 28.46 47.09 -0.18
C VAL A 1 28.98 45.76 -0.65
N GLY A 2 28.29 44.68 -0.42
CA GLY A 2 28.57 43.39 -1.04
C GLY A 2 28.76 42.23 -0.07
N SER A 3 27.71 41.68 0.49
CA SER A 3 27.69 40.30 1.04
C SER A 3 26.32 39.71 1.34
N GLU A 4 25.25 40.31 0.83
CA GLU A 4 23.90 39.75 1.08
C GLU A 4 23.34 38.84 -0.04
N MET A 5 24.13 38.58 -1.12
CA MET A 5 23.62 37.91 -2.32
C MET A 5 23.92 36.42 -2.44
N CYS A 6 24.60 35.79 -1.45
CA CYS A 6 24.97 34.37 -1.55
C CYS A 6 24.17 33.42 -0.63
N ILE A 7 23.28 33.94 0.24
CA ILE A 7 22.55 33.06 1.18
C ILE A 7 21.14 32.68 0.70
N ARG A 8 20.55 33.43 -0.22
CA ARG A 8 19.19 33.16 -0.72
C ARG A 8 19.10 32.01 -1.73
N ASP A 9 20.12 31.78 -2.54
CA ASP A 9 20.07 30.78 -3.63
C ASP A 9 20.23 29.33 -3.16
N SER A 10 20.69 29.05 -1.93
CA SER A 10 20.87 27.69 -1.43
C SER A 10 19.62 27.07 -0.79
N TYR A 11 18.62 27.88 -0.44
CA TYR A 11 17.37 27.39 0.18
C TYR A 11 16.25 27.14 -0.83
N ASP A 12 16.33 27.68 -2.04
CA ASP A 12 15.29 27.54 -3.07
C ASP A 12 15.17 26.10 -3.64
N ASN A 13 16.19 25.27 -3.44
CA ASN A 13 16.20 23.86 -3.88
C ASN A 13 15.92 22.84 -2.74
N MET A 14 15.55 23.30 -1.56
CA MET A 14 15.17 22.40 -0.47
C MET A 14 13.70 22.04 -0.56
N LEU A 15 13.36 20.75 -0.40
CA LEU A 15 11.99 20.27 -0.44
C LEU A 15 11.10 21.06 0.51
N SER A 16 10.27 21.91 -0.04
CA SER A 16 9.32 22.75 0.65
C SER A 16 7.91 22.32 0.24
N LEU A 17 7.16 21.73 1.17
CA LEU A 17 5.75 21.44 0.93
C LEU A 17 4.95 22.73 1.08
N ARG A 18 4.40 23.21 -0.02
CA ARG A 18 3.49 24.38 -0.02
C ARG A 18 2.14 24.02 0.60
N ASP A 19 1.66 22.81 0.34
CA ASP A 19 0.40 22.28 0.86
C ASP A 19 0.57 20.81 1.27
N LYS A 20 0.00 20.41 2.39
CA LYS A 20 -0.04 19.00 2.84
C LYS A 20 -0.74 18.08 1.84
N ARG A 21 -1.65 18.60 1.01
CA ARG A 21 -2.33 17.89 -0.07
C ARG A 21 -1.38 17.44 -1.18
N ASP A 22 -0.23 18.06 -1.34
CA ASP A 22 0.75 17.71 -2.38
C ASP A 22 1.61 16.50 -1.99
N CYS A 23 1.59 16.09 -0.72
CA CYS A 23 2.39 15.00 -0.21
C CYS A 23 1.58 13.77 0.17
N CYS A 24 1.78 12.66 -0.54
CA CYS A 24 1.17 11.37 -0.22
C CYS A 24 1.89 10.58 0.89
N GLY A 25 3.03 11.05 1.38
CA GLY A 25 3.81 10.38 2.44
C GLY A 25 4.52 9.09 1.99
N CYS A 26 4.82 8.92 0.70
CA CYS A 26 5.47 7.72 0.18
C CYS A 26 6.91 7.51 0.69
N GLY A 27 7.60 8.56 1.17
CA GLY A 27 8.94 8.46 1.73
C GLY A 27 10.08 8.34 0.71
N ALA A 28 9.81 8.42 -0.61
CA ALA A 28 10.85 8.30 -1.64
C ALA A 28 11.94 9.39 -1.50
N CYS A 29 11.54 10.63 -1.23
CA CYS A 29 12.47 11.75 -1.03
C CYS A 29 13.44 11.51 0.14
N ALA A 30 12.95 11.02 1.27
CA ALA A 30 13.76 10.74 2.46
C ALA A 30 14.74 9.59 2.21
N GLN A 31 14.26 8.48 1.61
CA GLN A 31 15.10 7.32 1.33
C GLN A 31 16.15 7.59 0.25
N ARG A 32 15.87 8.50 -0.70
CA ARG A 32 16.78 8.80 -1.82
C ARG A 32 17.73 9.96 -1.54
N CYS A 33 17.53 10.71 -0.47
CA CYS A 33 18.39 11.84 -0.12
C CYS A 33 19.84 11.39 0.07
N PRO A 34 20.81 11.86 -0.73
CA PRO A 34 22.22 11.46 -0.61
C PRO A 34 22.84 11.95 0.69
N ALA A 35 22.43 13.13 1.15
CA ALA A 35 22.88 13.72 2.41
C ALA A 35 22.12 13.15 3.64
N LYS A 36 21.09 12.32 3.43
CA LYS A 36 20.21 11.79 4.49
C LYS A 36 19.65 12.86 5.43
N CYS A 37 19.48 14.08 4.91
CA CYS A 37 18.99 15.23 5.66
C CYS A 37 17.44 15.30 5.76
N ILE A 38 16.69 14.41 5.10
CA ILE A 38 15.24 14.41 5.10
C ILE A 38 14.72 13.34 6.07
N ARG A 39 13.89 13.74 7.02
CA ARG A 39 13.19 12.85 7.95
C ARG A 39 11.69 12.91 7.69
N MET A 40 11.00 11.76 7.82
CA MET A 40 9.53 11.71 7.79
C MET A 40 9.00 11.93 9.21
N THR A 41 8.50 13.14 9.48
CA THR A 41 8.03 13.57 10.81
C THR A 41 6.51 13.56 10.86
N GLU A 42 5.95 13.04 11.95
CA GLU A 42 4.51 13.00 12.20
C GLU A 42 3.99 14.39 12.58
N ASP A 43 2.88 14.79 11.98
CA ASP A 43 2.18 16.02 12.31
C ASP A 43 1.09 15.79 13.39
N ALA A 44 0.36 16.84 13.74
CA ALA A 44 -0.70 16.78 14.75
C ALA A 44 -1.87 15.83 14.38
N GLU A 45 -2.06 15.55 13.08
CA GLU A 45 -3.07 14.60 12.60
C GLU A 45 -2.55 13.16 12.51
N GLY A 46 -1.26 12.94 12.79
CA GLY A 46 -0.61 11.63 12.76
C GLY A 46 -0.11 11.20 11.40
N PHE A 47 -0.09 12.08 10.41
CA PHE A 47 0.49 11.80 9.11
C PHE A 47 1.95 12.24 9.07
N ARG A 48 2.78 11.44 8.39
CA ARG A 48 4.19 11.77 8.22
C ARG A 48 4.42 12.61 6.99
N TYR A 49 5.19 13.70 7.18
CA TYR A 49 5.64 14.60 6.12
C TYR A 49 7.16 14.73 6.15
N PRO A 50 7.81 14.95 4.99
CA PRO A 50 9.24 15.16 4.93
C PRO A 50 9.61 16.51 5.56
N VAL A 51 10.59 16.49 6.45
CA VAL A 51 11.24 17.67 7.02
C VAL A 51 12.72 17.57 6.72
N ALA A 52 13.26 18.58 6.05
CA ALA A 52 14.66 18.65 5.71
C ALA A 52 15.45 19.42 6.79
N ASP A 53 16.62 18.89 7.15
CA ASP A 53 17.61 19.59 7.94
C ASP A 53 18.39 20.53 7.01
N ALA A 54 18.23 21.85 7.22
CA ALA A 54 18.80 22.88 6.37
C ALA A 54 20.34 22.88 6.41
N ASP A 55 20.93 22.63 7.58
CA ASP A 55 22.38 22.66 7.77
C ASP A 55 23.06 21.45 7.08
N ALA A 56 22.37 20.33 6.97
CA ALA A 56 22.86 19.13 6.31
C ALA A 56 22.46 19.05 4.81
N CYS A 57 21.57 19.92 4.35
CA CYS A 57 21.07 19.90 2.98
C CYS A 57 22.10 20.49 2.01
N THR A 58 22.45 19.74 0.96
CA THR A 58 23.38 20.18 -0.09
C THR A 58 22.72 20.98 -1.22
N GLY A 59 21.41 21.22 -1.17
CA GLY A 59 20.65 21.94 -2.20
C GLY A 59 20.58 21.23 -3.56
N CYS A 60 20.81 19.90 -3.61
CA CYS A 60 20.89 19.17 -4.89
C CYS A 60 19.56 19.02 -5.64
N GLY A 61 18.41 19.32 -5.02
CA GLY A 61 17.06 19.28 -5.62
C GLY A 61 16.56 17.88 -6.01
N LEU A 62 17.27 16.80 -5.63
CA LEU A 62 16.90 15.44 -6.03
C LEU A 62 15.53 15.03 -5.46
N CYS A 63 15.21 15.45 -4.24
CA CYS A 63 13.96 15.14 -3.56
C CYS A 63 12.72 15.66 -4.31
N GLU A 64 12.82 16.82 -4.94
CA GLU A 64 11.74 17.39 -5.77
C GLU A 64 11.67 16.71 -7.13
N ARG A 65 12.82 16.51 -7.79
CA ARG A 65 12.86 15.86 -9.11
C ARG A 65 12.28 14.44 -9.11
N ILE A 66 12.41 13.72 -8.02
CA ILE A 66 11.86 12.34 -7.92
C ILE A 66 10.49 12.30 -7.25
N CYS A 67 9.93 13.42 -6.81
CA CYS A 67 8.65 13.39 -6.09
C CYS A 67 7.51 12.98 -7.05
N PRO A 68 6.86 11.82 -6.83
CA PRO A 68 5.79 11.40 -7.73
C PRO A 68 4.53 12.26 -7.59
N GLY A 69 4.37 12.97 -6.47
CA GLY A 69 3.28 13.93 -6.29
C GLY A 69 3.44 15.20 -7.11
N LEU A 70 4.69 15.66 -7.28
CA LEU A 70 5.01 16.82 -8.14
C LEU A 70 5.07 16.45 -9.64
N HIS A 71 5.37 15.18 -9.94
CA HIS A 71 5.54 14.67 -11.30
C HIS A 71 4.71 13.40 -11.52
N PRO A 72 3.36 13.50 -11.48
CA PRO A 72 2.51 12.32 -11.68
C PRO A 72 2.64 11.82 -13.12
N SER A 73 2.65 10.49 -13.27
CA SER A 73 2.64 9.84 -14.58
C SER A 73 1.32 10.09 -15.31
N ALA A 74 1.33 9.92 -16.64
CA ALA A 74 0.09 9.92 -17.43
C ALA A 74 -0.80 8.74 -17.01
N PRO A 75 -2.13 8.87 -17.13
CA PRO A 75 -3.04 7.74 -16.94
C PRO A 75 -2.82 6.71 -18.04
N HIS A 76 -3.11 5.45 -17.73
CA HIS A 76 -3.14 4.39 -18.73
C HIS A 76 -4.23 3.36 -18.37
N ASP A 77 -4.79 2.74 -19.40
CA ASP A 77 -5.74 1.65 -19.24
C ASP A 77 -5.01 0.32 -19.00
N PRO A 78 -5.62 -0.62 -18.30
CA PRO A 78 -5.07 -1.94 -18.14
C PRO A 78 -5.08 -2.68 -19.51
N LEU A 79 -4.09 -3.56 -19.69
CA LEU A 79 -4.01 -4.42 -20.88
C LEU A 79 -5.10 -5.50 -20.89
N ARG A 80 -5.43 -6.02 -19.70
CA ARG A 80 -6.42 -7.10 -19.53
C ARG A 80 -7.06 -7.02 -18.14
N LEU A 81 -8.31 -7.48 -18.04
CA LEU A 81 -9.07 -7.57 -16.80
C LEU A 81 -9.54 -8.99 -16.54
N PHE A 82 -9.58 -9.35 -15.25
CA PHE A 82 -10.11 -10.64 -14.82
C PHE A 82 -10.88 -10.52 -13.50
N ALA A 83 -11.97 -11.32 -13.41
CA ALA A 83 -12.43 -11.80 -12.11
C ALA A 83 -11.56 -12.98 -11.72
N ALA A 84 -11.00 -12.99 -10.51
CA ALA A 84 -10.09 -14.05 -10.09
C ALA A 84 -10.24 -14.43 -8.62
N ARG A 85 -9.96 -15.72 -8.33
CA ARG A 85 -9.89 -16.25 -6.96
C ARG A 85 -8.83 -17.34 -6.83
N ASN A 86 -8.34 -17.51 -5.63
CA ASN A 86 -7.43 -18.58 -5.30
C ASN A 86 -8.19 -19.90 -5.25
N ARG A 87 -7.65 -20.97 -5.86
CA ARG A 87 -8.22 -22.32 -5.81
C ARG A 87 -8.09 -22.95 -4.43
N ASP A 88 -7.04 -22.60 -3.68
CA ASP A 88 -6.86 -22.98 -2.28
C ASP A 88 -7.81 -22.16 -1.40
N GLU A 89 -8.87 -22.82 -0.92
CA GLU A 89 -9.91 -22.21 -0.08
C GLU A 89 -9.34 -21.64 1.23
N ALA A 90 -8.34 -22.28 1.83
CA ALA A 90 -7.72 -21.81 3.07
C ALA A 90 -6.93 -20.52 2.81
N ALA A 91 -6.17 -20.47 1.72
CA ALA A 91 -5.45 -19.27 1.30
C ALA A 91 -6.40 -18.13 0.90
N ARG A 92 -7.52 -18.44 0.26
CA ARG A 92 -8.59 -17.50 -0.06
C ARG A 92 -9.25 -16.94 1.19
N ALA A 93 -9.54 -17.81 2.17
CA ALA A 93 -10.10 -17.40 3.46
C ALA A 93 -9.15 -16.51 4.26
N ALA A 94 -7.84 -16.77 4.19
CA ALA A 94 -6.80 -15.96 4.81
C ALA A 94 -6.61 -14.57 4.17
N GLY A 95 -7.18 -14.32 2.99
CA GLY A 95 -7.15 -13.02 2.31
C GLY A 95 -8.40 -12.18 2.56
N SER A 96 -8.36 -10.90 2.23
CA SER A 96 -9.52 -9.99 2.33
C SER A 96 -10.52 -10.17 1.19
N SER A 97 -10.09 -10.64 0.04
CA SER A 97 -10.88 -10.82 -1.19
C SER A 97 -10.68 -12.21 -1.77
N GLY A 98 -10.45 -12.33 -3.08
CA GLY A 98 -10.21 -13.60 -3.78
C GLY A 98 -8.88 -14.29 -3.48
N GLY A 99 -7.97 -13.70 -2.72
CA GLY A 99 -6.69 -14.32 -2.32
C GLY A 99 -5.61 -14.30 -3.40
N VAL A 100 -5.74 -13.47 -4.45
CA VAL A 100 -4.77 -13.40 -5.57
C VAL A 100 -3.39 -12.93 -5.10
N PHE A 101 -3.31 -11.96 -4.17
CA PHE A 101 -2.02 -11.53 -3.63
C PHE A 101 -1.23 -12.68 -3.04
N SER A 102 -1.88 -13.59 -2.30
CA SER A 102 -1.19 -14.73 -1.70
C SER A 102 -0.64 -15.73 -2.74
N LEU A 103 -1.28 -15.87 -3.91
CA LEU A 103 -0.76 -16.69 -5.02
C LEU A 103 0.55 -16.10 -5.56
N LEU A 104 0.53 -14.81 -5.91
CA LEU A 104 1.70 -14.10 -6.43
C LEU A 104 2.86 -14.10 -5.42
N ALA A 105 2.56 -13.83 -4.15
CA ALA A 105 3.54 -13.78 -3.09
C ALA A 105 4.19 -15.14 -2.82
N ARG A 106 3.40 -16.21 -2.65
CA ARG A 106 3.92 -17.57 -2.45
C ARG A 106 4.77 -18.04 -3.61
N ARG A 107 4.35 -17.74 -4.84
CA ARG A 107 5.15 -18.05 -6.01
C ARG A 107 6.50 -17.34 -5.98
N THR A 108 6.51 -16.02 -5.71
CA THR A 108 7.76 -15.25 -5.59
C THR A 108 8.69 -15.87 -4.55
N LEU A 109 8.18 -16.27 -3.39
CA LEU A 109 8.96 -16.90 -2.32
C LEU A 109 9.51 -18.27 -2.74
N ARG A 110 8.70 -19.11 -3.37
CA ARG A 110 9.15 -20.44 -3.88
C ARG A 110 10.25 -20.33 -4.94
N GLU A 111 10.26 -19.25 -5.69
CA GLU A 111 11.33 -18.93 -6.65
C GLU A 111 12.56 -18.26 -6.00
N GLY A 112 12.66 -18.26 -4.67
CA GLY A 112 13.76 -17.66 -3.91
C GLY A 112 13.75 -16.14 -3.86
N GLY A 113 12.61 -15.52 -4.23
CA GLY A 113 12.42 -14.09 -4.19
C GLY A 113 12.07 -13.55 -2.80
N VAL A 114 11.78 -12.26 -2.73
CA VAL A 114 11.42 -11.52 -1.53
C VAL A 114 10.11 -10.77 -1.77
N VAL A 115 9.22 -10.79 -0.78
CA VAL A 115 7.93 -10.10 -0.85
C VAL A 115 7.91 -8.95 0.16
N PHE A 116 7.62 -7.73 -0.30
CA PHE A 116 7.37 -6.57 0.55
C PHE A 116 5.87 -6.27 0.60
N GLY A 117 5.38 -5.96 1.80
CA GLY A 117 3.98 -5.59 2.01
C GLY A 117 3.75 -4.95 3.37
N ALA A 118 2.56 -4.41 3.56
CA ALA A 118 2.16 -3.76 4.81
C ALA A 118 1.86 -4.79 5.90
N ALA A 119 2.38 -4.58 7.10
CA ALA A 119 2.13 -5.40 8.28
C ALA A 119 1.89 -4.52 9.52
N PHE A 120 1.09 -4.99 10.46
CA PHE A 120 0.96 -4.33 11.76
C PHE A 120 2.27 -4.39 12.54
N ALA A 121 2.51 -3.35 13.31
CA ALA A 121 3.53 -3.38 14.36
C ALA A 121 3.15 -4.44 15.42
N PRO A 122 4.12 -4.98 16.19
CA PRO A 122 3.84 -5.96 17.24
C PRO A 122 2.84 -5.46 18.30
N THR A 123 2.75 -4.16 18.49
CA THR A 123 1.81 -3.50 19.41
C THR A 123 0.43 -3.23 18.79
N TRP A 124 0.24 -3.51 17.50
CA TRP A 124 -0.97 -3.21 16.70
C TRP A 124 -1.29 -1.71 16.56
N GLY A 125 -0.50 -0.82 17.16
CA GLY A 125 -0.72 0.63 17.13
C GLY A 125 -0.30 1.32 15.83
N GLY A 126 0.21 0.60 14.83
CA GLY A 126 0.61 1.17 13.54
C GLY A 126 0.88 0.11 12.50
N VAL A 127 1.09 0.56 11.27
CA VAL A 127 1.39 -0.28 10.11
C VAL A 127 2.67 0.18 9.44
N SER A 128 3.52 -0.77 9.06
CA SER A 128 4.75 -0.50 8.30
C SER A 128 4.96 -1.56 7.23
N HIS A 129 5.69 -1.20 6.18
CA HIS A 129 6.16 -2.19 5.22
C HIS A 129 7.22 -3.07 5.84
N ARG A 130 7.16 -4.34 5.51
CA ARG A 130 8.12 -5.37 5.91
C ARG A 130 8.37 -6.31 4.76
N LYS A 131 9.50 -7.02 4.79
CA LYS A 131 9.77 -8.13 3.87
C LYS A 131 9.37 -9.46 4.47
N ALA A 132 9.10 -10.41 3.60
CA ALA A 132 9.04 -11.85 3.86
C ALA A 132 9.97 -12.55 2.87
N GLU A 133 10.76 -13.49 3.35
CA GLU A 133 11.68 -14.33 2.55
C GLU A 133 11.29 -15.80 2.59
N LYS A 134 10.31 -16.15 3.46
CA LYS A 134 9.75 -17.50 3.63
C LYS A 134 8.23 -17.44 3.72
N GLU A 135 7.55 -18.54 3.40
CA GLU A 135 6.08 -18.59 3.43
C GLU A 135 5.49 -18.35 4.83
N GLU A 136 6.19 -18.78 5.89
CA GLU A 136 5.76 -18.57 7.28
C GLU A 136 5.73 -17.09 7.67
N GLU A 137 6.54 -16.27 7.01
CA GLU A 137 6.62 -14.82 7.22
C GLU A 137 5.57 -14.03 6.44
N LEU A 138 4.81 -14.70 5.55
CA LEU A 138 3.83 -14.06 4.68
C LEU A 138 2.56 -13.64 5.43
N GLN A 139 2.17 -14.39 6.46
CA GLN A 139 0.89 -14.17 7.16
C GLN A 139 0.65 -12.72 7.62
N PRO A 140 1.63 -11.99 8.20
CA PRO A 140 1.45 -10.59 8.58
C PRO A 140 1.18 -9.63 7.41
N LEU A 141 1.61 -10.00 6.19
CA LEU A 141 1.43 -9.19 4.99
C LEU A 141 0.05 -9.38 4.35
N LEU A 142 -0.66 -10.46 4.70
CA LEU A 142 -2.00 -10.73 4.19
C LEU A 142 -3.04 -9.82 4.85
N LYS A 143 -4.20 -9.73 4.23
CA LYS A 143 -5.37 -8.93 4.63
C LYS A 143 -5.16 -7.40 4.55
N SER A 144 -6.27 -6.71 4.47
CA SER A 144 -6.32 -5.24 4.42
C SER A 144 -5.99 -4.62 5.77
N LYS A 145 -5.23 -3.53 5.75
CA LYS A 145 -4.93 -2.69 6.91
C LYS A 145 -5.34 -1.26 6.56
N TYR A 146 -6.48 -0.83 7.05
CA TYR A 146 -6.98 0.52 6.78
C TYR A 146 -6.33 1.53 7.73
N VAL A 147 -5.00 1.65 7.62
CA VAL A 147 -4.14 2.61 8.31
C VAL A 147 -3.00 2.94 7.36
N GLN A 148 -2.56 4.19 7.28
CA GLN A 148 -1.40 4.50 6.47
C GLN A 148 -0.18 3.73 6.94
N SER A 149 0.45 2.96 6.04
CA SER A 149 1.69 2.26 6.36
C SER A 149 2.93 3.13 6.09
N ASP A 150 3.92 3.02 6.98
CA ASP A 150 5.24 3.60 6.79
C ASP A 150 6.09 2.68 5.92
N THR A 151 6.64 3.19 4.82
CA THR A 151 7.53 2.41 3.94
C THR A 151 8.94 2.26 4.51
N GLY A 152 9.30 3.05 5.53
CA GLY A 152 10.63 2.98 6.19
C GLY A 152 11.77 3.03 5.18
N GLY A 153 12.65 2.03 5.22
CA GLY A 153 13.77 1.84 4.29
C GLY A 153 13.51 0.82 3.16
N CYS A 154 12.26 0.36 2.99
CA CYS A 154 11.96 -0.78 2.12
C CYS A 154 12.25 -0.53 0.62
N TYR A 155 12.23 0.70 0.13
CA TYR A 155 12.63 0.99 -1.25
C TYR A 155 14.13 0.77 -1.47
N ALA A 156 14.95 1.23 -0.53
CA ALA A 156 16.39 1.03 -0.60
C ALA A 156 16.77 -0.46 -0.47
N GLU A 157 16.07 -1.19 0.40
CA GLU A 157 16.27 -2.62 0.58
C GLU A 157 15.85 -3.41 -0.67
N ALA A 158 14.67 -3.11 -1.24
CA ALA A 158 14.21 -3.70 -2.49
C ALA A 158 15.20 -3.45 -3.64
N ALA A 159 15.72 -2.22 -3.77
CA ALA A 159 16.72 -1.89 -4.78
C ALA A 159 18.05 -2.62 -4.57
N ALA A 160 18.46 -2.87 -3.33
CA ALA A 160 19.66 -3.66 -3.02
C ALA A 160 19.49 -5.11 -3.48
N LEU A 161 18.36 -5.74 -3.10
CA LEU A 161 18.04 -7.12 -3.49
C LEU A 161 17.95 -7.28 -5.02
N LEU A 162 17.36 -6.32 -5.71
CA LEU A 162 17.31 -6.33 -7.19
C LEU A 162 18.70 -6.26 -7.82
N ARG A 163 19.61 -5.45 -7.26
CA ARG A 163 21.02 -5.39 -7.73
C ARG A 163 21.80 -6.68 -7.45
N GLU A 164 21.42 -7.41 -6.41
CA GLU A 164 21.93 -8.75 -6.11
C GLU A 164 21.32 -9.85 -7.01
N GLY A 165 20.43 -9.46 -7.94
CA GLY A 165 19.77 -10.39 -8.83
C GLY A 165 18.60 -11.17 -8.20
N ARG A 166 18.14 -10.78 -7.01
CA ARG A 166 16.97 -11.38 -6.34
C ARG A 166 15.69 -10.94 -7.03
N ARG A 167 14.69 -11.81 -7.07
CA ARG A 167 13.32 -11.44 -7.45
C ARG A 167 12.66 -10.69 -6.30
N VAL A 168 11.93 -9.62 -6.59
CA VAL A 168 11.20 -8.82 -5.60
C VAL A 168 9.76 -8.66 -6.05
N LEU A 169 8.81 -9.01 -5.19
CA LEU A 169 7.44 -8.55 -5.26
C LEU A 169 7.27 -7.42 -4.25
N PHE A 170 6.88 -6.24 -4.72
CA PHE A 170 6.57 -5.11 -3.84
C PHE A 170 5.09 -4.76 -3.94
N SER A 171 4.36 -4.87 -2.82
CA SER A 171 2.96 -4.48 -2.79
C SER A 171 2.73 -3.24 -1.94
N GLY A 172 1.77 -2.40 -2.35
CA GLY A 172 1.46 -1.17 -1.64
C GLY A 172 0.21 -0.46 -2.19
N THR A 173 -0.02 0.73 -1.70
CA THR A 173 -1.00 1.64 -2.31
C THR A 173 -0.42 2.27 -3.60
N PRO A 174 -1.25 2.82 -4.50
CA PRO A 174 -0.75 3.42 -5.75
C PRO A 174 0.36 4.46 -5.53
N CYS A 175 0.21 5.32 -4.53
CA CYS A 175 1.23 6.32 -4.21
C CYS A 175 2.54 5.72 -3.70
N GLN A 176 2.51 4.57 -3.02
CA GLN A 176 3.70 3.86 -2.57
C GLN A 176 4.41 3.16 -3.73
N ILE A 177 3.66 2.59 -4.67
CA ILE A 177 4.23 2.03 -5.91
C ILE A 177 4.87 3.14 -6.76
N ALA A 178 4.18 4.26 -6.95
CA ALA A 178 4.77 5.43 -7.62
C ALA A 178 6.04 5.92 -6.90
N GLY A 179 6.04 5.90 -5.55
CA GLY A 179 7.21 6.22 -4.73
C GLY A 179 8.39 5.27 -4.94
N LEU A 180 8.13 3.97 -5.08
CA LEU A 180 9.16 2.97 -5.40
C LEU A 180 9.76 3.23 -6.79
N HIS A 181 8.91 3.43 -7.81
CA HIS A 181 9.39 3.73 -9.16
C HIS A 181 10.20 5.04 -9.22
N ALA A 182 9.76 6.06 -8.48
CA ALA A 182 10.50 7.31 -8.35
C ALA A 182 11.86 7.11 -7.65
N PHE A 183 11.91 6.27 -6.60
CA PHE A 183 13.15 5.89 -5.94
C PHE A 183 14.11 5.18 -6.90
N LEU A 184 13.61 4.28 -7.74
CA LEU A 184 14.36 3.58 -8.79
C LEU A 184 14.66 4.45 -10.02
N ARG A 185 14.21 5.72 -10.03
CA ARG A 185 14.41 6.69 -11.14
C ARG A 185 13.83 6.23 -12.47
N GLY A 186 12.71 5.53 -12.42
CA GLY A 186 12.04 4.99 -13.59
C GLY A 186 12.64 3.70 -14.16
N GLU A 187 13.72 3.18 -13.57
CA GLU A 187 14.20 1.84 -13.89
C GLU A 187 13.12 0.81 -13.54
N ARG A 188 12.89 -0.12 -14.46
CA ARG A 188 11.92 -1.22 -14.28
C ARG A 188 12.62 -2.57 -14.43
N PRO A 189 13.30 -3.04 -13.38
CA PRO A 189 14.01 -4.31 -13.44
C PRO A 189 13.03 -5.47 -13.71
N GLU A 190 13.36 -6.37 -14.63
CA GLU A 190 12.53 -7.55 -14.94
C GLU A 190 12.24 -8.45 -13.73
N ARG A 191 13.08 -8.35 -12.71
CA ARG A 191 12.94 -9.11 -11.45
C ARG A 191 12.07 -8.41 -10.40
N LEU A 192 11.49 -7.23 -10.71
CA LEU A 192 10.59 -6.50 -9.84
C LEU A 192 9.15 -6.66 -10.33
N LEU A 193 8.30 -7.31 -9.55
CA LEU A 193 6.85 -7.30 -9.73
C LEU A 193 6.22 -6.31 -8.75
N THR A 194 5.48 -5.34 -9.26
CA THR A 194 4.74 -4.36 -8.45
C THR A 194 3.25 -4.67 -8.44
N VAL A 195 2.69 -4.76 -7.23
CA VAL A 195 1.27 -5.07 -7.01
C VAL A 195 0.64 -4.00 -6.14
N GLU A 196 -0.27 -3.23 -6.69
CA GLU A 196 -1.03 -2.27 -5.91
C GLU A 196 -2.42 -2.79 -5.53
N CYS A 197 -2.97 -2.28 -4.44
CA CYS A 197 -4.39 -2.40 -4.16
C CYS A 197 -5.14 -1.19 -4.72
N LEU A 198 -6.34 -1.38 -5.25
CA LEU A 198 -7.24 -0.27 -5.55
C LEU A 198 -7.55 0.46 -4.23
N CYS A 199 -7.10 1.69 -4.13
CA CYS A 199 -7.02 2.40 -2.86
C CYS A 199 -8.15 3.45 -2.73
N HIS A 200 -8.96 3.31 -1.67
CA HIS A 200 -9.96 4.30 -1.29
C HIS A 200 -9.32 5.57 -0.70
N GLY A 201 -8.29 5.39 0.12
CA GLY A 201 -7.56 6.39 0.87
C GLY A 201 -6.89 5.77 2.09
N VAL A 202 -6.05 6.52 2.78
CA VAL A 202 -5.35 6.02 3.98
C VAL A 202 -5.73 6.84 5.21
N PRO A 203 -6.32 6.19 6.23
CA PRO A 203 -6.63 6.85 7.50
C PRO A 203 -5.39 7.21 8.31
N SER A 204 -5.58 8.20 9.20
CA SER A 204 -4.55 8.69 10.11
C SER A 204 -4.04 7.60 11.07
N PRO A 205 -2.71 7.40 11.17
CA PRO A 205 -2.13 6.54 12.20
C PRO A 205 -2.40 6.99 13.64
N ALA A 206 -2.53 8.31 13.91
CA ALA A 206 -2.86 8.79 15.25
C ALA A 206 -4.29 8.44 15.64
N VAL A 207 -5.25 8.58 14.71
CA VAL A 207 -6.64 8.16 14.94
C VAL A 207 -6.70 6.64 15.21
N TRP A 208 -5.91 5.86 14.46
CA TRP A 208 -5.82 4.42 14.69
C TRP A 208 -5.27 4.08 16.09
N ARG A 209 -4.17 4.70 16.50
CA ARG A 209 -3.59 4.50 17.83
C ARG A 209 -4.62 4.81 18.93
N ARG A 210 -5.25 5.98 18.84
CA ARG A 210 -6.28 6.38 19.81
C ARG A 210 -7.43 5.39 19.88
N TYR A 211 -7.94 4.97 18.71
CA TYR A 211 -9.02 4.01 18.62
C TYR A 211 -8.63 2.66 19.25
N THR A 212 -7.43 2.16 18.98
CA THR A 212 -6.96 0.87 19.54
C THR A 212 -6.74 0.94 21.04
N GLU A 213 -6.21 2.05 21.56
CA GLU A 213 -6.05 2.29 23.00
C GLU A 213 -7.40 2.25 23.73
N GLU A 214 -8.40 2.97 23.22
CA GLU A 214 -9.74 3.00 23.77
C GLU A 214 -10.45 1.63 23.68
N THR A 215 -10.35 0.97 22.52
CA THR A 215 -10.96 -0.34 22.28
C THR A 215 -10.34 -1.42 23.14
N ALA A 216 -9.03 -1.38 23.37
CA ALA A 216 -8.31 -2.33 24.19
C ALA A 216 -8.63 -2.16 25.69
N GLY A 217 -8.92 -0.93 26.14
CA GLY A 217 -9.23 -0.66 27.56
C GLY A 217 -8.12 -1.12 28.51
N GLY A 218 -6.85 -0.88 28.14
CA GLY A 218 -5.67 -1.31 28.89
C GLY A 218 -5.27 -2.79 28.70
N ARG A 219 -5.99 -3.54 27.88
CA ARG A 219 -5.69 -4.95 27.56
C ARG A 219 -4.70 -5.04 26.39
N ARG A 220 -3.96 -6.14 26.32
CA ARG A 220 -3.05 -6.39 25.20
C ARG A 220 -3.81 -6.85 23.97
N ILE A 221 -3.66 -6.16 22.84
CA ILE A 221 -4.19 -6.58 21.55
C ILE A 221 -3.38 -7.76 21.03
N LEU A 222 -4.07 -8.81 20.61
CA LEU A 222 -3.51 -10.05 20.05
C LEU A 222 -3.79 -10.18 18.55
N GLY A 223 -4.73 -9.41 18.01
CA GLY A 223 -5.07 -9.46 16.61
C GLY A 223 -6.11 -8.44 16.22
N VAL A 224 -6.01 -7.98 14.97
CA VAL A 224 -6.99 -7.10 14.31
C VAL A 224 -7.29 -7.67 12.93
N ASP A 225 -8.58 -7.72 12.58
CA ASP A 225 -9.04 -8.06 11.25
C ASP A 225 -10.09 -7.05 10.78
N PHE A 226 -9.73 -6.24 9.80
CA PHE A 226 -10.64 -5.25 9.20
C PHE A 226 -11.69 -5.86 8.29
N ARG A 227 -11.45 -7.08 7.83
CA ARG A 227 -12.25 -7.76 6.83
C ARG A 227 -12.43 -9.23 7.21
N ASP A 228 -12.92 -9.46 8.43
CA ASP A 228 -13.23 -10.80 8.91
C ASP A 228 -14.52 -11.33 8.24
N LYS A 229 -14.34 -12.20 7.28
CA LYS A 229 -15.41 -12.82 6.50
C LYS A 229 -15.83 -14.21 7.02
N SER A 230 -15.27 -14.63 8.14
CA SER A 230 -15.46 -16.00 8.66
C SER A 230 -16.88 -16.31 9.12
N ARG A 231 -17.63 -15.30 9.57
CA ARG A 231 -18.99 -15.46 10.09
C ARG A 231 -20.06 -14.94 9.12
N SER A 232 -19.87 -13.71 8.61
CA SER A 232 -20.92 -12.97 7.91
C SER A 232 -20.75 -12.99 6.38
N GLY A 233 -19.74 -13.69 5.87
CA GLY A 233 -19.38 -13.73 4.45
C GLY A 233 -18.55 -12.53 4.03
N TRP A 234 -18.19 -12.50 2.76
CA TRP A 234 -17.30 -11.49 2.21
C TRP A 234 -17.98 -10.12 2.04
N ARG A 235 -19.27 -10.09 1.67
CA ARG A 235 -19.98 -8.81 1.47
C ARG A 235 -20.36 -8.12 2.77
N ARG A 236 -20.61 -8.90 3.82
CA ARG A 236 -21.06 -8.41 5.13
C ARG A 236 -20.03 -8.69 6.20
N TYR A 237 -18.76 -8.49 5.88
CA TYR A 237 -17.64 -8.77 6.78
C TYR A 237 -17.74 -8.01 8.10
N ASP A 238 -17.15 -8.63 9.12
CA ASP A 238 -17.02 -8.05 10.44
C ASP A 238 -15.67 -7.33 10.59
N PHE A 239 -15.61 -6.37 11.51
CA PHE A 239 -14.40 -5.84 12.08
C PHE A 239 -14.15 -6.52 13.43
N THR A 240 -12.94 -7.08 13.59
CA THR A 240 -12.62 -7.91 14.77
C THR A 240 -11.34 -7.40 15.43
N VAL A 241 -11.40 -7.19 16.76
CA VAL A 241 -10.24 -6.94 17.62
C VAL A 241 -10.19 -8.01 18.69
N ARG A 242 -9.08 -8.73 18.76
CA ARG A 242 -8.80 -9.75 19.79
C ARG A 242 -7.83 -9.20 20.82
N THR A 243 -8.16 -9.39 22.08
CA THR A 243 -7.32 -9.03 23.23
C THR A 243 -7.12 -10.23 24.14
N ASP A 244 -6.24 -10.12 25.11
CA ASP A 244 -6.09 -11.14 26.16
C ASP A 244 -7.30 -11.22 27.11
N GLY A 245 -8.26 -10.28 27.00
CA GLY A 245 -9.52 -10.31 27.71
C GLY A 245 -10.71 -10.80 26.90
N GLY A 246 -10.51 -11.19 25.62
CA GLY A 246 -11.58 -11.68 24.74
C GLY A 246 -11.58 -11.03 23.37
N GLU A 247 -12.61 -11.32 22.59
CA GLU A 247 -12.80 -10.83 21.24
C GLU A 247 -13.97 -9.85 21.16
N ARG A 248 -13.73 -8.68 20.56
CA ARG A 248 -14.77 -7.77 20.09
C ARG A 248 -14.92 -7.96 18.59
N ARG A 249 -16.10 -8.40 18.16
CA ARG A 249 -16.46 -8.56 16.75
C ARG A 249 -17.78 -7.85 16.48
N VAL A 250 -17.80 -6.99 15.50
CA VAL A 250 -19.00 -6.23 15.09
C VAL A 250 -19.05 -6.14 13.56
N PRO A 251 -20.26 -6.03 12.97
CA PRO A 251 -20.35 -5.69 11.56
C PRO A 251 -19.53 -4.43 11.25
N ALA A 252 -18.70 -4.47 10.22
CA ALA A 252 -17.79 -3.35 9.93
C ALA A 252 -18.52 -2.01 9.74
N ARG A 253 -19.78 -2.05 9.29
CA ARG A 253 -20.61 -0.84 9.12
C ARG A 253 -21.08 -0.23 10.45
N GLU A 254 -20.99 -0.94 11.54
CA GLU A 254 -21.38 -0.48 12.88
C GLU A 254 -20.18 0.00 13.69
N ASP A 255 -18.98 -0.39 13.29
CA ASP A 255 -17.75 0.02 13.96
C ASP A 255 -17.44 1.50 13.70
N LEU A 256 -17.08 2.24 14.75
CA LEU A 256 -16.84 3.69 14.66
C LEU A 256 -15.66 4.02 13.74
N TYR A 257 -14.55 3.29 13.85
CA TYR A 257 -13.37 3.52 13.01
C TYR A 257 -13.67 3.23 11.54
N MET A 258 -14.33 2.12 11.27
CA MET A 258 -14.71 1.73 9.91
C MET A 258 -15.73 2.72 9.30
N ARG A 259 -16.67 3.21 10.08
CA ARG A 259 -17.63 4.25 9.64
C ARG A 259 -16.92 5.55 9.29
N ALA A 260 -15.99 6.00 10.15
CA ALA A 260 -15.23 7.21 9.90
C ALA A 260 -14.33 7.08 8.64
N PHE A 261 -13.72 5.90 8.43
CA PHE A 261 -12.97 5.60 7.23
C PHE A 261 -13.82 5.63 5.96
N LEU A 262 -14.95 4.92 5.97
CA LEU A 262 -15.85 4.82 4.81
C LEU A 262 -16.54 6.17 4.49
N ALA A 263 -16.73 7.02 5.50
CA ALA A 263 -17.20 8.40 5.33
C ALA A 263 -16.07 9.40 5.02
N GLU A 264 -14.85 8.91 4.79
CA GLU A 264 -13.66 9.71 4.41
C GLU A 264 -13.23 10.77 5.44
N LEU A 265 -13.65 10.65 6.71
CA LEU A 265 -13.44 11.68 7.74
C LEU A 265 -11.99 11.71 8.28
N THR A 266 -11.22 10.65 8.06
CA THR A 266 -9.89 10.46 8.68
C THR A 266 -8.77 10.26 7.66
N LEU A 267 -9.05 10.53 6.40
CA LEU A 267 -8.09 10.29 5.31
C LEU A 267 -7.00 11.36 5.28
N ARG A 268 -5.84 10.95 4.77
CA ARG A 268 -4.75 11.89 4.48
C ARG A 268 -5.22 12.98 3.51
N PRO A 269 -4.84 14.26 3.71
CA PRO A 269 -5.27 15.37 2.86
C PRO A 269 -5.06 15.14 1.36
N SER A 270 -3.96 14.48 0.96
CA SER A 270 -3.68 14.14 -0.45
C SER A 270 -4.61 13.08 -1.05
N CYS A 271 -5.34 12.31 -0.24
CA CYS A 271 -6.23 11.26 -0.75
C CYS A 271 -7.48 11.83 -1.43
N TYR A 272 -7.93 13.01 -1.03
CA TYR A 272 -9.13 13.65 -1.60
C TYR A 272 -8.95 14.09 -3.05
N ALA A 273 -7.71 14.36 -3.47
CA ALA A 273 -7.34 14.72 -4.84
C ALA A 273 -6.16 13.86 -5.32
N CYS A 274 -6.24 12.54 -5.09
CA CYS A 274 -5.13 11.60 -5.31
C CYS A 274 -4.67 11.60 -6.78
N PRO A 275 -3.41 11.96 -7.07
CA PRO A 275 -2.89 12.00 -8.43
C PRO A 275 -2.49 10.62 -8.97
N PHE A 276 -2.64 9.55 -8.18
CA PHE A 276 -2.16 8.20 -8.53
C PHE A 276 -3.27 7.25 -8.99
N LYS A 277 -4.50 7.72 -9.12
CA LYS A 277 -5.63 6.96 -9.69
C LYS A 277 -5.44 6.75 -11.19
N SER A 278 -6.24 5.87 -11.80
CA SER A 278 -6.27 5.61 -13.26
C SER A 278 -4.91 5.16 -13.83
N GLY A 279 -4.29 4.16 -13.19
CA GLY A 279 -3.04 3.55 -13.67
C GLY A 279 -1.77 4.40 -13.47
N ARG A 280 -1.88 5.61 -12.94
CA ARG A 280 -0.76 6.56 -12.81
C ARG A 280 0.34 6.13 -11.85
N SER A 281 0.13 5.08 -11.06
CA SER A 281 1.16 4.52 -10.19
C SER A 281 2.27 3.81 -10.96
N GLY A 282 1.94 3.27 -12.13
CA GLY A 282 2.81 2.44 -12.95
C GLY A 282 2.98 1.01 -12.40
N SER A 283 2.04 0.52 -11.59
CA SER A 283 2.05 -0.86 -11.09
C SER A 283 1.89 -1.88 -12.21
N ASP A 284 2.43 -3.09 -12.02
CA ASP A 284 2.25 -4.19 -12.97
C ASP A 284 0.87 -4.81 -12.85
N ILE A 285 0.37 -4.94 -11.62
CA ILE A 285 -0.94 -5.53 -11.31
C ILE A 285 -1.66 -4.64 -10.30
N THR A 286 -2.93 -4.34 -10.57
CA THR A 286 -3.85 -3.73 -9.60
C THR A 286 -4.83 -4.78 -9.11
N LEU A 287 -4.95 -4.94 -7.79
CA LEU A 287 -5.91 -5.84 -7.15
C LEU A 287 -7.00 -5.06 -6.46
N ALA A 288 -8.25 -5.43 -6.72
CA ALA A 288 -9.42 -4.83 -6.09
C ALA A 288 -10.38 -5.90 -5.58
N ASP A 289 -11.29 -5.51 -4.70
CA ASP A 289 -12.50 -6.28 -4.42
C ASP A 289 -13.48 -6.17 -5.58
N PHE A 290 -14.03 -7.27 -6.06
CA PHE A 290 -15.01 -7.25 -7.14
C PHE A 290 -16.44 -7.18 -6.56
N TRP A 291 -16.80 -6.03 -6.00
CA TRP A 291 -18.09 -5.86 -5.31
C TRP A 291 -19.31 -6.18 -6.16
N ASN A 292 -19.29 -5.84 -7.45
CA ASN A 292 -20.39 -6.03 -8.38
C ASN A 292 -20.35 -7.39 -9.10
N ILE A 293 -19.59 -8.37 -8.59
CA ILE A 293 -19.43 -9.67 -9.25
C ILE A 293 -20.75 -10.40 -9.46
N ARG A 294 -21.71 -10.22 -8.55
CA ARG A 294 -23.05 -10.83 -8.69
C ARG A 294 -23.80 -10.36 -9.92
N ASP A 295 -23.61 -9.09 -10.29
CA ASP A 295 -24.29 -8.47 -11.41
C ASP A 295 -23.60 -8.81 -12.75
N VAL A 296 -22.27 -8.98 -12.71
CA VAL A 296 -21.44 -9.22 -13.91
C VAL A 296 -21.20 -10.70 -14.16
N LEU A 297 -20.91 -11.49 -13.14
CA LEU A 297 -20.59 -12.92 -13.21
C LEU A 297 -21.25 -13.69 -12.06
N PRO A 298 -22.59 -13.82 -12.01
CA PRO A 298 -23.31 -14.43 -10.88
C PRO A 298 -22.85 -15.87 -10.59
N ALA A 299 -22.51 -16.65 -11.61
CA ALA A 299 -22.01 -18.02 -11.45
C ALA A 299 -20.61 -18.12 -10.82
N PHE A 300 -19.85 -17.02 -10.79
CA PHE A 300 -18.53 -16.96 -10.17
C PHE A 300 -18.59 -16.49 -8.71
N ASP A 301 -19.73 -15.98 -8.27
CA ASP A 301 -19.95 -15.46 -6.94
C ASP A 301 -20.40 -16.54 -5.96
N ASP A 302 -19.68 -16.70 -4.87
CA ASP A 302 -19.96 -17.64 -3.77
C ASP A 302 -19.90 -16.97 -2.38
N ASP A 303 -19.83 -15.65 -2.33
CA ASP A 303 -19.69 -14.82 -1.11
C ASP A 303 -18.46 -15.13 -0.24
N ARG A 304 -17.41 -15.75 -0.81
CA ARG A 304 -16.13 -16.00 -0.14
C ARG A 304 -15.04 -15.01 -0.50
N GLY A 305 -15.33 -14.14 -1.48
CA GLY A 305 -14.45 -13.11 -2.01
C GLY A 305 -13.96 -13.42 -3.42
N ALA A 306 -14.07 -12.44 -4.29
CA ALA A 306 -13.51 -12.43 -5.62
C ALA A 306 -12.71 -11.14 -5.83
N SER A 307 -11.57 -11.27 -6.50
CA SER A 307 -10.73 -10.12 -6.86
C SER A 307 -11.03 -9.67 -8.27
N LEU A 308 -11.15 -8.37 -8.47
CA LEU A 308 -10.95 -7.75 -9.77
C LEU A 308 -9.45 -7.54 -9.95
N VAL A 309 -8.90 -8.05 -11.05
CA VAL A 309 -7.48 -8.00 -11.38
C VAL A 309 -7.30 -7.20 -12.65
N LEU A 310 -6.56 -6.09 -12.55
CA LEU A 310 -6.15 -5.28 -13.70
C LEU A 310 -4.68 -5.59 -13.98
N LEU A 311 -4.38 -6.06 -15.17
CA LEU A 311 -3.02 -6.34 -15.63
C LEU A 311 -2.54 -5.14 -16.45
N ASN A 312 -1.61 -4.38 -15.91
CA ASN A 312 -1.25 -3.08 -16.44
C ASN A 312 -0.02 -3.13 -17.36
N THR A 313 0.80 -4.17 -17.23
CA THR A 313 2.02 -4.33 -18.02
C THR A 313 2.16 -5.76 -18.56
N PRO A 314 2.97 -5.98 -19.62
CA PRO A 314 3.28 -7.33 -20.09
C PRO A 314 3.90 -8.22 -19.00
N GLN A 315 4.67 -7.63 -18.08
CA GLN A 315 5.22 -8.33 -16.91
C GLN A 315 4.11 -8.79 -15.96
N GLY A 316 3.15 -7.92 -15.66
CA GLY A 316 1.97 -8.27 -14.85
C GLY A 316 1.16 -9.41 -15.47
N VAL A 317 0.97 -9.39 -16.81
CA VAL A 317 0.30 -10.47 -17.54
C VAL A 317 1.03 -11.80 -17.33
N ARG A 318 2.35 -11.87 -17.59
CA ARG A 318 3.14 -13.11 -17.41
C ARG A 318 3.03 -13.66 -16.00
N HIS A 319 3.25 -12.81 -14.99
CA HIS A 319 3.22 -13.25 -13.59
C HIS A 319 1.84 -13.74 -13.14
N PHE A 320 0.77 -13.10 -13.64
CA PHE A 320 -0.59 -13.51 -13.31
C PHE A 320 -0.98 -14.84 -13.97
N GLU A 321 -0.67 -15.04 -15.27
CA GLU A 321 -0.95 -16.27 -15.98
C GLU A 321 -0.22 -17.48 -15.35
N GLU A 322 0.99 -17.26 -14.87
CA GLU A 322 1.79 -18.28 -14.20
C GLU A 322 1.38 -18.54 -12.74
N ALA A 323 0.49 -17.71 -12.15
CA ALA A 323 0.07 -17.86 -10.76
C ALA A 323 -1.08 -18.89 -10.54
N ASP A 324 -1.63 -19.48 -11.60
CA ASP A 324 -2.69 -20.50 -11.56
C ASP A 324 -3.93 -20.11 -10.76
N ALA A 325 -4.38 -18.87 -10.90
CA ALA A 325 -5.65 -18.42 -10.34
C ALA A 325 -6.83 -19.04 -11.09
N GLU A 326 -7.92 -19.37 -10.40
CA GLU A 326 -9.19 -19.53 -11.09
C GLU A 326 -9.69 -18.16 -11.53
N CYS A 327 -9.80 -17.94 -12.85
CA CYS A 327 -10.15 -16.62 -13.38
C CYS A 327 -11.13 -16.67 -14.55
N ARG A 328 -11.79 -15.54 -14.79
CA ARG A 328 -12.65 -15.27 -15.94
C ARG A 328 -12.23 -13.92 -16.53
N PRO A 329 -11.96 -13.84 -17.84
CA PRO A 329 -11.68 -12.57 -18.49
C PRO A 329 -12.92 -11.67 -18.45
N LEU A 330 -12.67 -10.37 -18.36
CA LEU A 330 -13.69 -9.33 -18.40
C LEU A 330 -13.42 -8.42 -19.59
N PRO A 331 -14.47 -7.92 -20.28
CA PRO A 331 -14.29 -6.85 -21.23
C PRO A 331 -13.85 -5.57 -20.51
N TRP A 332 -13.12 -4.72 -21.20
CA TRP A 332 -12.90 -3.33 -20.83
C TRP A 332 -13.85 -2.52 -21.71
N ASP A 333 -15.10 -2.44 -21.26
CA ASP A 333 -16.09 -1.57 -21.89
C ASP A 333 -16.24 -0.34 -21.01
N ASP A 334 -16.30 0.84 -21.61
CA ASP A 334 -16.35 2.17 -21.00
C ASP A 334 -17.49 2.37 -20.00
#